data_d80e4041445a62686c76f845b350cdf7
#
_entry.id   d80e4041445a62686c76f845b350cdf7
#
_cell.length_a   1.000
_cell.length_b   1.000
_cell.length_c   1.000
_cell.angle_alpha   90.00
_cell.angle_beta   90.00
_cell.angle_gamma   90.00
#
_symmetry.space_group_name_H-M   'P 1'
#
loop_
_entity.id
_entity.type
_entity.pdbx_description
1 polymer ?
#
loop_
_entity_poly.entity_id
_entity_poly.type
_entity_poly.pdbx_seq_one_letter_code
_entity_poly.pdbx_strand_id
1 'polypeptide(L)'
;GKRVTVKNEMLDAKTKLESISKRKRTEYQATAGQVARLETLQTAIKILLNSLYGAMGNKYFRYFDLRIASGITMTGQAVIKHGEKSVNNFLDKFLGESKDRVIAMDTDSLYIGVGDVIKKFKPVRPVSFLDEFGSKAIEPMLEKAFKDFSDKTNAYSHRMVMKREA
;
A
#
# COMPACT_ATOMS: atom_id res chain seq x y z
N GLY A 1 -4.52 6.50 10.75
CA GLY A 1 -4.72 7.95 10.81
C GLY A 1 -6.06 8.34 10.17
N LYS A 2 -6.51 9.59 10.33
CA LYS A 2 -7.85 10.09 9.95
C LYS A 2 -8.30 9.73 8.52
N ARG A 3 -7.40 9.78 7.54
CA ARG A 3 -7.72 9.39 6.15
C ARG A 3 -8.14 7.92 6.03
N VAL A 4 -7.44 7.02 6.74
CA VAL A 4 -7.75 5.57 6.69
C VAL A 4 -9.12 5.31 7.31
N THR A 5 -9.44 5.95 8.42
CA THR A 5 -10.77 5.86 9.06
C THR A 5 -11.87 6.28 8.10
N VAL A 6 -11.74 7.48 7.51
CA VAL A 6 -12.73 8.00 6.54
C VAL A 6 -12.84 7.10 5.29
N LYS A 7 -11.72 6.52 4.81
CA LYS A 7 -11.73 5.57 3.69
C LYS A 7 -12.50 4.30 4.04
N ASN A 8 -12.31 3.75 5.22
CA ASN A 8 -13.04 2.55 5.66
C ASN A 8 -14.55 2.84 5.81
N GLU A 9 -14.91 3.94 6.47
CA GLU A 9 -16.31 4.38 6.57
C GLU A 9 -16.96 4.57 5.19
N MET A 10 -16.21 5.10 4.21
CA MET A 10 -16.69 5.23 2.83
C MET A 10 -16.93 3.86 2.17
N LEU A 11 -16.02 2.90 2.36
CA LEU A 11 -16.17 1.56 1.82
C LEU A 11 -17.36 0.83 2.43
N ASP A 12 -17.55 0.93 3.75
CA ASP A 12 -18.71 0.36 4.45
C ASP A 12 -20.02 0.98 3.94
N ALA A 13 -20.04 2.30 3.77
CA ALA A 13 -21.20 3.00 3.21
C ALA A 13 -21.47 2.60 1.74
N LYS A 14 -20.45 2.35 0.91
CA LYS A 14 -20.61 1.83 -0.45
C LYS A 14 -21.20 0.42 -0.47
N THR A 15 -20.68 -0.47 0.36
CA THR A 15 -21.21 -1.84 0.49
C THR A 15 -22.66 -1.83 0.96
N LYS A 16 -22.99 -0.94 1.92
CA LYS A 16 -24.37 -0.74 2.35
C LYS A 16 -25.26 -0.23 1.21
N LEU A 17 -24.78 0.73 0.42
CA LEU A 17 -25.52 1.28 -0.70
C LEU A 17 -25.85 0.21 -1.75
N GLU A 18 -24.89 -0.69 -2.04
CA GLU A 18 -25.09 -1.81 -2.96
C GLU A 18 -26.14 -2.81 -2.47
N SER A 19 -26.26 -2.99 -1.15
CA SER A 19 -27.25 -3.90 -0.54
C SER A 19 -28.67 -3.31 -0.49
N ILE A 20 -28.82 -1.99 -0.60
CA ILE A 20 -30.12 -1.32 -0.53
C ILE A 20 -30.89 -1.48 -1.86
N SER A 21 -32.11 -2.04 -1.77
CA SER A 21 -32.97 -2.08 -2.95
C SER A 21 -33.33 -0.66 -3.42
N LYS A 22 -33.22 -0.40 -4.73
CA LYS A 22 -33.60 0.88 -5.35
C LYS A 22 -35.05 1.30 -5.11
N ARG A 23 -35.93 0.35 -4.69
CA ARG A 23 -37.31 0.64 -4.30
C ARG A 23 -37.42 1.45 -3.02
N LYS A 24 -36.42 1.37 -2.11
CA LYS A 24 -36.32 2.16 -0.88
C LYS A 24 -35.66 3.53 -1.17
N ARG A 25 -36.28 4.34 -1.99
CA ARG A 25 -35.70 5.57 -2.56
C ARG A 25 -35.08 6.52 -1.54
N THR A 26 -35.76 6.76 -0.42
CA THR A 26 -35.28 7.70 0.63
C THR A 26 -34.01 7.19 1.30
N GLU A 27 -33.98 5.90 1.69
CA GLU A 27 -32.82 5.27 2.32
C GLU A 27 -31.62 5.21 1.35
N TYR A 28 -31.89 4.89 0.08
CA TYR A 28 -30.88 4.88 -0.97
C TYR A 28 -30.25 6.27 -1.18
N GLN A 29 -31.08 7.33 -1.28
CA GLN A 29 -30.61 8.70 -1.45
C GLN A 29 -29.80 9.19 -0.25
N ALA A 30 -30.23 8.91 0.98
CA ALA A 30 -29.49 9.26 2.18
C ALA A 30 -28.11 8.58 2.23
N THR A 31 -28.06 7.28 1.93
CA THR A 31 -26.80 6.53 1.92
C THR A 31 -25.88 6.97 0.76
N ALA A 32 -26.41 7.25 -0.42
CA ALA A 32 -25.66 7.81 -1.54
C ALA A 32 -25.07 9.19 -1.21
N GLY A 33 -25.82 10.05 -0.54
CA GLY A 33 -25.34 11.33 -0.03
C GLY A 33 -24.20 11.18 1.01
N GLN A 34 -24.29 10.19 1.89
CA GLN A 34 -23.24 9.87 2.83
C GLN A 34 -21.96 9.40 2.11
N VAL A 35 -22.07 8.52 1.12
CA VAL A 35 -20.95 8.06 0.30
C VAL A 35 -20.26 9.23 -0.39
N ALA A 36 -21.01 10.12 -1.07
CA ALA A 36 -20.47 11.28 -1.75
C ALA A 36 -19.72 12.23 -0.79
N ARG A 37 -20.29 12.47 0.40
CA ARG A 37 -19.65 13.28 1.44
C ARG A 37 -18.32 12.67 1.92
N LEU A 38 -18.31 11.39 2.21
CA LEU A 38 -17.10 10.68 2.68
C LEU A 38 -16.02 10.62 1.58
N GLU A 39 -16.41 10.43 0.32
CA GLU A 39 -15.52 10.45 -0.83
C GLU A 39 -14.86 11.83 -1.02
N THR A 40 -15.65 12.89 -0.93
CA THR A 40 -15.14 14.27 -0.97
C THR A 40 -14.16 14.53 0.18
N LEU A 41 -14.51 14.13 1.40
CA LEU A 41 -13.67 14.32 2.57
C LEU A 41 -12.35 13.54 2.46
N GLN A 42 -12.40 12.27 2.04
CA GLN A 42 -11.23 11.43 1.81
C GLN A 42 -10.30 12.05 0.77
N THR A 43 -10.89 12.56 -0.33
CA THR A 43 -10.15 13.23 -1.40
C THR A 43 -9.51 14.54 -0.93
N ALA A 44 -10.23 15.36 -0.18
CA ALA A 44 -9.71 16.60 0.39
C ALA A 44 -8.50 16.33 1.33
N ILE A 45 -8.60 15.31 2.19
CA ILE A 45 -7.50 14.91 3.07
C ILE A 45 -6.29 14.42 2.25
N LYS A 46 -6.52 13.65 1.17
CA LYS A 46 -5.45 13.18 0.27
C LYS A 46 -4.74 14.35 -0.39
N ILE A 47 -5.50 15.31 -0.93
CA ILE A 47 -4.94 16.50 -1.57
C ILE A 47 -4.13 17.32 -0.56
N LEU A 48 -4.64 17.54 0.66
CA LEU A 48 -3.93 18.27 1.70
C LEU A 48 -2.58 17.63 2.06
N LEU A 49 -2.55 16.30 2.22
CA LEU A 49 -1.32 15.56 2.53
C LEU A 49 -0.30 15.65 1.39
N ASN A 50 -0.73 15.49 0.15
CA ASN A 50 0.15 15.58 -1.01
C ASN A 50 0.66 17.02 -1.23
N SER A 51 -0.20 18.03 -0.99
CA SER A 51 0.17 19.44 -1.10
C SER A 51 1.22 19.84 -0.07
N LEU A 52 1.19 19.28 1.14
CA LEU A 52 2.20 19.54 2.15
C LEU A 52 3.62 19.13 1.67
N TYR A 53 3.73 17.91 1.10
CA TYR A 53 4.99 17.45 0.52
C TYR A 53 5.44 18.34 -0.64
N GLY A 54 4.55 18.65 -1.58
CA GLY A 54 4.85 19.54 -2.71
C GLY A 54 5.24 20.94 -2.27
N ALA A 55 4.59 21.48 -1.23
CA ALA A 55 4.90 22.79 -0.68
C ALA A 55 6.30 22.83 -0.05
N MET A 56 6.74 21.80 0.65
CA MET A 56 8.09 21.75 1.21
C MET A 56 9.20 21.82 0.14
N GLY A 57 8.90 21.33 -1.08
CA GLY A 57 9.80 21.46 -2.24
C GLY A 57 9.68 22.79 -2.99
N ASN A 58 8.77 23.68 -2.63
CA ASN A 58 8.54 24.95 -3.31
C ASN A 58 9.25 26.11 -2.61
N LYS A 59 10.18 26.78 -3.32
CA LYS A 59 11.00 27.89 -2.80
C LYS A 59 10.21 29.09 -2.24
N TYR A 60 8.96 29.24 -2.62
CA TYR A 60 8.09 30.33 -2.13
C TYR A 60 7.28 29.93 -0.87
N PHE A 61 7.39 28.68 -0.43
CA PHE A 61 6.71 28.25 0.76
C PHE A 61 7.47 28.63 2.02
N ARG A 62 6.77 29.12 3.06
CA ARG A 62 7.40 29.60 4.31
C ARG A 62 8.32 28.57 4.98
N TYR A 63 7.97 27.29 4.87
CA TYR A 63 8.74 26.18 5.45
C TYR A 63 9.46 25.36 4.38
N PHE A 64 9.89 26.03 3.30
CA PHE A 64 10.69 25.40 2.26
C PHE A 64 11.99 24.83 2.83
N ASP A 65 12.21 23.55 2.65
CA ASP A 65 13.50 22.89 2.90
C ASP A 65 13.68 21.72 1.91
N LEU A 66 14.50 21.93 0.92
CA LEU A 66 14.80 20.94 -0.12
C LEU A 66 15.43 19.67 0.46
N ARG A 67 16.16 19.76 1.59
CA ARG A 67 16.77 18.61 2.26
C ARG A 67 15.70 17.67 2.79
N ILE A 68 14.61 18.21 3.35
CA ILE A 68 13.47 17.41 3.83
C ILE A 68 12.77 16.75 2.65
N ALA A 69 12.46 17.50 1.60
CA ALA A 69 11.79 16.96 0.41
C ALA A 69 12.63 15.84 -0.25
N SER A 70 13.92 16.09 -0.45
CA SER A 70 14.86 15.09 -0.99
C SER A 70 15.00 13.88 -0.06
N GLY A 71 15.10 14.10 1.25
CA GLY A 71 15.21 13.04 2.25
C GLY A 71 14.01 12.08 2.22
N ILE A 72 12.79 12.60 2.07
CA ILE A 72 11.58 11.79 1.93
C ILE A 72 11.67 10.89 0.68
N THR A 73 12.05 11.47 -0.46
CA THR A 73 12.16 10.73 -1.73
C THR A 73 13.25 9.66 -1.67
N MET A 74 14.44 10.03 -1.18
CA MET A 74 15.58 9.10 -1.06
C MET A 74 15.29 7.97 -0.08
N THR A 75 14.60 8.26 1.03
CA THR A 75 14.17 7.23 1.98
C THR A 75 13.17 6.28 1.32
N GLY A 76 12.20 6.80 0.56
CA GLY A 76 11.26 5.96 -0.20
C GLY A 76 12.00 5.01 -1.16
N GLN A 77 12.96 5.53 -1.93
CA GLN A 77 13.79 4.71 -2.82
C GLN A 77 14.61 3.64 -2.06
N ALA A 78 15.17 3.98 -0.91
CA ALA A 78 15.92 3.03 -0.10
C ALA A 78 15.02 1.91 0.47
N VAL A 79 13.83 2.26 0.93
CA VAL A 79 12.81 1.31 1.44
C VAL A 79 12.38 0.33 0.36
N ILE A 80 12.02 0.82 -0.84
CA ILE A 80 11.55 -0.05 -1.91
C ILE A 80 12.64 -1.01 -2.40
N LYS A 81 13.90 -0.53 -2.53
CA LYS A 81 15.05 -1.37 -2.86
C LYS A 81 15.36 -2.40 -1.76
N HIS A 82 15.14 -2.06 -0.50
CA HIS A 82 15.28 -3.02 0.60
C HIS A 82 14.18 -4.09 0.54
N GLY A 83 12.96 -3.71 0.20
CA GLY A 83 11.83 -4.61 -0.05
C GLY A 83 12.12 -5.59 -1.19
N GLU A 84 12.59 -5.10 -2.34
CA GLU A 84 13.01 -5.91 -3.49
C GLU A 84 14.01 -7.00 -3.10
N LYS A 85 15.11 -6.60 -2.44
CA LYS A 85 16.15 -7.55 -1.99
C LYS A 85 15.59 -8.58 -1.02
N SER A 86 14.71 -8.16 -0.11
CA SER A 86 14.10 -9.04 0.88
C SER A 86 13.16 -10.06 0.23
N VAL A 87 12.37 -9.64 -0.77
CA VAL A 87 11.49 -10.53 -1.53
C VAL A 87 12.31 -11.54 -2.35
N ASN A 88 13.32 -11.08 -3.08
CA ASN A 88 14.17 -11.98 -3.86
C ASN A 88 14.87 -13.00 -2.97
N ASN A 89 15.49 -12.56 -1.87
CA ASN A 89 16.14 -13.47 -0.91
C ASN A 89 15.17 -14.49 -0.29
N PHE A 90 13.95 -14.09 -0.02
CA PHE A 90 12.92 -14.99 0.51
C PHE A 90 12.51 -16.02 -0.55
N LEU A 91 12.22 -15.58 -1.76
CA LEU A 91 11.82 -16.46 -2.85
C LEU A 91 12.94 -17.39 -3.30
N ASP A 92 14.18 -16.94 -3.29
CA ASP A 92 15.36 -17.76 -3.59
C ASP A 92 15.50 -18.92 -2.60
N LYS A 93 15.37 -18.62 -1.29
CA LYS A 93 15.37 -19.66 -0.25
C LYS A 93 14.19 -20.61 -0.37
N PHE A 94 13.02 -20.07 -0.70
CA PHE A 94 11.78 -20.85 -0.80
C PHE A 94 11.74 -21.75 -2.03
N LEU A 95 12.27 -21.28 -3.16
CA LEU A 95 12.29 -22.03 -4.43
C LEU A 95 13.56 -22.85 -4.62
N GLY A 96 14.65 -22.47 -3.95
CA GLY A 96 15.97 -23.12 -4.09
C GLY A 96 16.75 -22.69 -5.33
N GLU A 97 16.34 -21.59 -5.98
CA GLU A 97 16.95 -21.05 -7.19
C GLU A 97 17.11 -19.54 -7.05
N SER A 98 18.31 -19.02 -7.32
CA SER A 98 18.57 -17.58 -7.29
C SER A 98 18.16 -16.93 -8.61
N LYS A 99 17.16 -16.05 -8.54
CA LYS A 99 16.61 -15.36 -9.70
C LYS A 99 15.94 -14.06 -9.28
N ASP A 100 16.10 -13.01 -10.07
CA ASP A 100 15.31 -11.79 -9.87
C ASP A 100 13.85 -12.02 -10.28
N ARG A 101 12.97 -11.91 -9.30
CA ARG A 101 11.52 -12.10 -9.45
C ARG A 101 10.73 -10.82 -9.25
N VAL A 102 11.42 -9.71 -8.96
CA VAL A 102 10.78 -8.39 -8.93
C VAL A 102 10.80 -7.82 -10.35
N ILE A 103 9.67 -7.82 -11.02
CA ILE A 103 9.51 -7.44 -12.43
C ILE A 103 9.61 -5.92 -12.59
N ALA A 104 9.03 -5.18 -11.66
CA ALA A 104 9.00 -3.72 -11.67
C ALA A 104 8.84 -3.17 -10.26
N MET A 105 9.27 -1.93 -10.08
CA MET A 105 9.08 -1.13 -8.87
C MET A 105 8.59 0.25 -9.28
N ASP A 106 7.60 0.77 -8.58
CA ASP A 106 7.15 2.13 -8.79
C ASP A 106 6.85 2.78 -7.44
N THR A 107 7.61 3.81 -7.12
CA THR A 107 7.50 4.68 -5.94
C THR A 107 7.28 3.93 -4.62
N ASP A 108 6.15 3.25 -4.45
CA ASP A 108 5.68 2.55 -3.25
C ASP A 108 5.10 1.15 -3.55
N SER A 109 5.28 0.64 -4.77
CA SER A 109 4.78 -0.67 -5.20
C SER A 109 5.89 -1.60 -5.69
N LEU A 110 5.73 -2.89 -5.39
CA LEU A 110 6.57 -3.99 -5.89
C LEU A 110 5.72 -4.94 -6.72
N TYR A 111 6.14 -5.20 -7.95
CA TYR A 111 5.49 -6.17 -8.85
C TYR A 111 6.32 -7.45 -8.86
N ILE A 112 5.75 -8.51 -8.30
CA ILE A 112 6.46 -9.78 -8.08
C ILE A 112 5.97 -10.83 -9.06
N GLY A 113 6.91 -11.45 -9.80
CA GLY A 113 6.66 -12.57 -10.70
C GLY A 113 6.50 -13.88 -9.93
N VAL A 114 5.27 -14.33 -9.74
CA VAL A 114 4.94 -15.55 -8.96
C VAL A 114 4.79 -16.80 -9.84
N GLY A 115 5.12 -16.75 -11.11
CA GLY A 115 4.99 -17.87 -12.04
C GLY A 115 5.76 -19.13 -11.61
N ASP A 116 6.95 -18.96 -11.05
CA ASP A 116 7.77 -20.08 -10.58
C ASP A 116 7.18 -20.73 -9.31
N VAL A 117 6.50 -19.96 -8.48
CA VAL A 117 5.74 -20.49 -7.31
C VAL A 117 4.59 -21.37 -7.80
N ILE A 118 3.82 -20.91 -8.80
CA ILE A 118 2.73 -21.69 -9.38
C ILE A 118 3.26 -22.98 -10.04
N LYS A 119 4.37 -22.93 -10.77
CA LYS A 119 4.97 -24.10 -11.40
C LYS A 119 5.42 -25.15 -10.39
N LYS A 120 5.97 -24.72 -9.24
CA LYS A 120 6.45 -25.61 -8.18
C LYS A 120 5.30 -26.31 -7.44
N PHE A 121 4.26 -25.55 -7.08
CA PHE A 121 3.17 -26.06 -6.23
C PHE A 121 1.96 -26.59 -7.00
N LYS A 122 1.82 -26.22 -8.28
CA LYS A 122 0.69 -26.64 -9.17
C LYS A 122 -0.67 -26.59 -8.49
N PRO A 123 -1.07 -25.46 -7.87
CA PRO A 123 -2.30 -25.39 -7.11
C PRO A 123 -3.53 -25.55 -8.01
N VAL A 124 -4.57 -26.21 -7.50
CA VAL A 124 -5.86 -26.40 -8.19
C VAL A 124 -6.57 -25.05 -8.44
N ARG A 125 -6.41 -24.10 -7.51
CA ARG A 125 -6.95 -22.73 -7.61
C ARG A 125 -5.81 -21.73 -7.46
N PRO A 126 -5.14 -21.33 -8.57
CA PRO A 126 -3.95 -20.49 -8.52
C PRO A 126 -4.20 -19.14 -7.84
N VAL A 127 -5.31 -18.48 -8.12
CA VAL A 127 -5.63 -17.15 -7.58
C VAL A 127 -5.79 -17.22 -6.05
N SER A 128 -6.61 -18.11 -5.53
CA SER A 128 -6.80 -18.27 -4.09
C SER A 128 -5.51 -18.67 -3.36
N PHE A 129 -4.69 -19.51 -4.00
CA PHE A 129 -3.38 -19.89 -3.46
C PHE A 129 -2.43 -18.71 -3.38
N LEU A 130 -2.35 -17.90 -4.44
CA LEU A 130 -1.50 -16.70 -4.45
C LEU A 130 -1.97 -15.65 -3.45
N ASP A 131 -3.28 -15.55 -3.26
CA ASP A 131 -3.90 -14.70 -2.27
C ASP A 131 -3.45 -15.08 -0.85
N GLU A 132 -3.53 -16.34 -0.54
CA GLU A 132 -3.10 -16.89 0.74
C GLU A 132 -1.58 -16.82 0.91
N PHE A 133 -0.80 -17.11 -0.13
CA PHE A 133 0.65 -17.00 -0.12
C PHE A 133 1.12 -15.55 0.08
N GLY A 134 0.49 -14.58 -0.59
CA GLY A 134 0.76 -13.15 -0.41
C GLY A 134 0.52 -12.71 1.03
N SER A 135 -0.66 -13.01 1.57
CA SER A 135 -1.05 -12.57 2.92
C SER A 135 -0.33 -13.29 4.05
N LYS A 136 -0.04 -14.59 3.91
CA LYS A 136 0.56 -15.39 5.00
C LYS A 136 2.09 -15.50 4.94
N ALA A 137 2.69 -15.31 3.77
CA ALA A 137 4.13 -15.46 3.60
C ALA A 137 4.83 -14.16 3.22
N ILE A 138 4.36 -13.45 2.18
CA ILE A 138 5.06 -12.26 1.67
C ILE A 138 4.84 -11.04 2.58
N GLU A 139 3.59 -10.75 2.97
CA GLU A 139 3.29 -9.58 3.83
C GLU A 139 4.03 -9.63 5.17
N PRO A 140 4.01 -10.72 5.97
CA PRO A 140 4.74 -10.77 7.23
C PRO A 140 6.26 -10.70 7.07
N MET A 141 6.79 -11.25 5.97
CA MET A 141 8.20 -11.17 5.64
C MET A 141 8.61 -9.72 5.34
N LEU A 142 7.81 -9.00 4.54
CA LEU A 142 8.04 -7.59 4.23
C LEU A 142 7.90 -6.70 5.47
N GLU A 143 6.93 -6.95 6.34
CA GLU A 143 6.78 -6.22 7.59
C GLU A 143 8.02 -6.37 8.48
N LYS A 144 8.55 -7.59 8.60
CA LYS A 144 9.81 -7.83 9.32
C LYS A 144 10.99 -7.11 8.66
N ALA A 145 11.11 -7.17 7.34
CA ALA A 145 12.19 -6.52 6.61
C ALA A 145 12.14 -4.99 6.77
N PHE A 146 10.96 -4.38 6.73
CA PHE A 146 10.81 -2.95 6.93
C PHE A 146 11.03 -2.53 8.39
N LYS A 147 10.70 -3.39 9.35
CA LYS A 147 11.05 -3.17 10.74
C LYS A 147 12.57 -3.19 10.94
N ASP A 148 13.25 -4.19 10.40
CA ASP A 148 14.72 -4.27 10.44
C ASP A 148 15.38 -3.03 9.76
N PHE A 149 14.80 -2.54 8.67
CA PHE A 149 15.25 -1.31 8.02
C PHE A 149 15.05 -0.08 8.92
N SER A 150 13.88 0.02 9.55
CA SER A 150 13.54 1.10 10.50
C SER A 150 14.53 1.13 11.68
N ASP A 151 14.85 -0.03 12.24
CA ASP A 151 15.78 -0.17 13.37
C ASP A 151 17.21 0.21 12.94
N LYS A 152 17.67 -0.24 11.77
CA LYS A 152 19.00 0.09 11.21
C LYS A 152 19.17 1.58 10.88
N THR A 153 18.11 2.25 10.49
CA THR A 153 18.12 3.68 10.18
C THR A 153 17.80 4.56 11.39
N ASN A 154 17.67 3.96 12.57
CA ASN A 154 17.31 4.65 13.81
C ASN A 154 16.05 5.53 13.66
N ALA A 155 15.03 5.01 12.95
CA ALA A 155 13.80 5.73 12.74
C ALA A 155 13.00 5.87 14.06
N TYR A 156 12.43 7.05 14.28
CA TYR A 156 11.64 7.35 15.48
C TYR A 156 10.49 6.35 15.72
N SER A 157 9.87 5.87 14.65
CA SER A 157 8.84 4.83 14.72
C SER A 157 8.70 4.10 13.38
N HIS A 158 8.45 2.81 13.46
CA HIS A 158 8.12 2.00 12.29
C HIS A 158 6.69 2.31 11.83
N ARG A 159 6.53 2.80 10.59
CA ARG A 159 5.24 3.14 9.97
C ARG A 159 5.09 2.61 8.55
N MET A 160 6.09 1.87 8.08
CA MET A 160 6.08 1.32 6.72
C MET A 160 5.25 0.04 6.70
N VAL A 161 4.16 0.06 5.98
CA VAL A 161 3.28 -1.10 5.79
C VAL A 161 3.01 -1.23 4.31
N MET A 162 3.36 -2.37 3.74
CA MET A 162 3.00 -2.74 2.37
C MET A 162 1.95 -3.84 2.43
N LYS A 163 0.87 -3.65 1.69
CA LYS A 163 -0.22 -4.61 1.57
C LYS A 163 -0.36 -5.02 0.13
N ARG A 164 -0.83 -6.23 -0.07
CA ARG A 164 -1.19 -6.70 -1.39
C ARG A 164 -2.35 -5.86 -1.95
N GLU A 165 -2.22 -5.46 -3.19
CA GLU A 165 -3.32 -5.00 -4.03
C GLU A 165 -3.76 -6.17 -4.93
N ALA A 166 -5.08 -6.29 -5.12
CA ALA A 166 -5.67 -7.42 -5.83
C ALA A 166 -5.30 -7.44 -7.32
#